data_c676764923ecc72a6b07f85c08d5a611
#
_entry.id   c676764923ecc72a6b07f85c08d5a611
#
_cell.length_a   1.000
_cell.length_b   1.000
_cell.length_c   1.000
_cell.angle_alpha   90.00
_cell.angle_beta   90.00
_cell.angle_gamma   90.00
#
_symmetry.space_group_name_H-M   'P 1'
#
loop_
_entity.id
_entity.type
_entity.pdbx_description
1 polymer ?
#
loop_
_entity_poly.entity_id
_entity_poly.type
_entity_poly.pdbx_seq_one_letter_code
_entity_poly.pdbx_strand_id
1 'polypeptide(L)'
;MVKRKKTHPSRILQLRVSIRGMSPPVWRKLLINSDTTLHELHLMIQAAMGWYNCHLYEFSYGQDKYSNLDHWDEIPEEEIDSTQVTLGDLDLIEGDELTYLYDFGDNWEHTVSVQKILAQDASYHLPACIGGKRNCPPEDCGGVYGYYDVLKTAGDPQDPEHDEMVEWLGEYNPEEFDMQLADSRVKNYKEMEQPV
;
A
#
# COMPACT_ATOMS: atom_id res chain seq x y z
N MET A 1 26.79 -11.61 -10.66
CA MET A 1 27.20 -12.27 -9.40
C MET A 1 25.92 -12.63 -8.66
N VAL A 2 25.57 -13.91 -8.51
CA VAL A 2 24.39 -14.34 -7.76
C VAL A 2 24.63 -14.04 -6.28
N LYS A 3 23.97 -12.99 -5.73
CA LYS A 3 23.99 -12.73 -4.28
C LYS A 3 23.41 -13.97 -3.58
N ARG A 4 24.20 -14.65 -2.73
CA ARG A 4 23.69 -15.73 -1.88
C ARG A 4 22.52 -15.19 -1.06
N LYS A 5 21.33 -15.81 -1.20
CA LYS A 5 20.19 -15.56 -0.31
C LYS A 5 20.66 -15.73 1.14
N LYS A 6 20.65 -14.64 1.92
CA LYS A 6 20.92 -14.72 3.36
C LYS A 6 19.76 -15.48 3.99
N THR A 7 20.01 -16.62 4.61
CA THR A 7 18.99 -17.34 5.38
C THR A 7 18.88 -16.70 6.76
N HIS A 8 18.05 -15.67 6.87
CA HIS A 8 17.63 -15.17 8.17
C HIS A 8 16.45 -16.01 8.69
N PRO A 9 16.36 -16.26 10.00
CA PRO A 9 15.17 -16.87 10.55
C PRO A 9 13.97 -15.98 10.24
N SER A 10 12.87 -16.60 9.80
CA SER A 10 11.63 -15.89 9.51
C SER A 10 11.15 -15.12 10.73
N ARG A 11 10.71 -13.88 10.54
CA ARG A 11 10.22 -12.96 11.57
C ARG A 11 8.87 -12.39 11.14
N ILE A 12 8.16 -11.80 12.07
CA ILE A 12 6.91 -11.09 11.82
C ILE A 12 7.19 -9.60 11.91
N LEU A 13 6.85 -8.85 10.86
CA LEU A 13 6.92 -7.40 10.85
C LEU A 13 5.55 -6.80 11.10
N GLN A 14 5.46 -5.87 12.05
CA GLN A 14 4.32 -4.97 12.19
C GLN A 14 4.62 -3.70 11.43
N LEU A 15 3.96 -3.53 10.31
CA LEU A 15 4.12 -2.36 9.43
C LEU A 15 2.95 -1.39 9.61
N ARG A 16 3.26 -0.09 9.56
CA ARG A 16 2.25 0.95 9.38
C ARG A 16 2.42 1.58 8.02
N VAL A 17 1.39 1.48 7.19
CA VAL A 17 1.29 2.12 5.88
C VAL A 17 0.42 3.36 6.01
N SER A 18 0.92 4.53 5.63
CA SER A 18 0.18 5.79 5.69
C SER A 18 0.41 6.61 4.42
N ILE A 19 -0.69 7.14 3.85
CA ILE A 19 -0.62 8.02 2.68
C ILE A 19 -0.03 9.36 3.12
N ARG A 20 1.01 9.82 2.41
CA ARG A 20 1.64 11.13 2.66
C ARG A 20 0.71 12.27 2.24
N GLY A 21 0.83 13.39 2.91
CA GLY A 21 0.04 14.59 2.60
C GLY A 21 -1.41 14.55 3.09
N MET A 22 -1.89 13.43 3.62
CA MET A 22 -3.25 13.33 4.15
C MET A 22 -3.38 13.90 5.57
N SER A 23 -4.36 14.80 5.77
CA SER A 23 -4.69 15.37 7.07
C SER A 23 -6.22 15.49 7.23
N PRO A 24 -6.83 14.75 8.19
CA PRO A 24 -6.26 13.73 9.05
C PRO A 24 -5.71 12.52 8.29
N PRO A 25 -4.75 11.76 8.90
CA PRO A 25 -4.05 10.70 8.18
C PRO A 25 -4.93 9.49 7.86
N VAL A 26 -4.79 8.97 6.64
CA VAL A 26 -5.27 7.64 6.22
C VAL A 26 -4.14 6.64 6.41
N TRP A 27 -4.39 5.56 7.14
CA TRP A 27 -3.36 4.56 7.42
C TRP A 27 -3.92 3.17 7.67
N ARG A 28 -3.08 2.16 7.47
CA ARG A 28 -3.33 0.75 7.79
C ARG A 28 -2.17 0.18 8.60
N LYS A 29 -2.44 -0.80 9.44
CA LYS A 29 -1.43 -1.53 10.19
C LYS A 29 -1.51 -3.00 9.84
N LEU A 30 -0.39 -3.54 9.34
CA LEU A 30 -0.29 -4.89 8.84
C LEU A 30 0.66 -5.73 9.71
N LEU A 31 0.33 -7.01 9.89
CA LEU A 31 1.27 -8.03 10.36
C LEU A 31 1.60 -8.93 9.18
N ILE A 32 2.89 -9.04 8.86
CA ILE A 32 3.39 -9.71 7.65
C ILE A 32 4.63 -10.52 8.00
N ASN A 33 4.79 -11.67 7.32
CA ASN A 33 6.00 -12.48 7.43
C ASN A 33 7.16 -11.80 6.71
N SER A 34 8.38 -11.89 7.26
CA SER A 34 9.59 -11.36 6.59
C SER A 34 9.93 -12.07 5.28
N ASP A 35 9.39 -13.26 5.04
CA ASP A 35 9.57 -14.00 3.78
C ASP A 35 8.68 -13.47 2.63
N THR A 36 7.76 -12.53 2.94
CA THR A 36 6.91 -11.84 1.96
C THR A 36 7.78 -11.01 1.02
N THR A 37 7.56 -11.13 -0.29
CA THR A 37 8.23 -10.31 -1.30
C THR A 37 7.67 -8.87 -1.29
N LEU A 38 8.41 -7.93 -1.87
CA LEU A 38 7.93 -6.55 -2.01
C LEU A 38 6.72 -6.49 -2.95
N HIS A 39 6.65 -7.35 -3.97
CA HIS A 39 5.46 -7.49 -4.80
C HIS A 39 4.24 -7.96 -4.00
N GLU A 40 4.38 -9.00 -3.18
CA GLU A 40 3.29 -9.44 -2.31
C GLU A 40 2.89 -8.36 -1.29
N LEU A 41 3.85 -7.58 -0.77
CA LEU A 41 3.55 -6.43 0.09
C LEU A 41 2.72 -5.37 -0.65
N HIS A 42 3.04 -5.07 -1.92
CA HIS A 42 2.23 -4.19 -2.75
C HIS A 42 0.78 -4.69 -2.82
N LEU A 43 0.54 -5.96 -3.17
CA LEU A 43 -0.80 -6.54 -3.24
C LEU A 43 -1.55 -6.46 -1.89
N MET A 44 -0.84 -6.68 -0.77
CA MET A 44 -1.42 -6.54 0.57
C MET A 44 -1.78 -5.09 0.90
N ILE A 45 -0.99 -4.10 0.44
CA ILE A 45 -1.30 -2.68 0.59
C ILE A 45 -2.54 -2.33 -0.24
N GLN A 46 -2.60 -2.75 -1.51
CA GLN A 46 -3.77 -2.56 -2.37
C GLN A 46 -5.03 -3.12 -1.72
N ALA A 47 -4.98 -4.37 -1.25
CA ALA A 47 -6.07 -5.03 -0.54
C ALA A 47 -6.50 -4.28 0.73
N ALA A 48 -5.54 -3.80 1.55
CA ALA A 48 -5.81 -3.07 2.78
C ALA A 48 -6.40 -1.68 2.54
N MET A 49 -5.99 -1.02 1.46
CA MET A 49 -6.52 0.28 1.03
C MET A 49 -7.88 0.13 0.36
N GLY A 50 -8.12 -0.96 -0.35
CA GLY A 50 -9.34 -1.24 -1.10
C GLY A 50 -9.27 -0.73 -2.54
N TRP A 51 -8.07 -0.54 -3.06
CA TRP A 51 -7.77 -0.21 -4.46
C TRP A 51 -7.83 -1.45 -5.36
N TYR A 52 -7.80 -1.25 -6.68
CA TYR A 52 -8.02 -2.30 -7.68
C TYR A 52 -6.75 -2.83 -8.34
N ASN A 53 -5.56 -2.30 -7.96
CA ASN A 53 -4.28 -2.68 -8.55
C ASN A 53 -4.19 -2.43 -10.08
N CYS A 54 -4.70 -1.28 -10.53
CA CYS A 54 -4.78 -0.92 -11.95
C CYS A 54 -3.54 -0.15 -12.47
N HIS A 55 -2.64 0.27 -11.58
CA HIS A 55 -1.50 1.14 -11.90
C HIS A 55 -0.17 0.53 -11.48
N LEU A 56 0.92 1.11 -12.02
CA LEU A 56 2.28 0.76 -11.65
C LEU A 56 2.64 1.24 -10.24
N TYR A 57 3.65 0.60 -9.64
CA TYR A 57 4.16 0.96 -8.32
C TYR A 57 5.67 0.86 -8.23
N GLU A 58 6.25 1.53 -7.25
CA GLU A 58 7.65 1.48 -6.88
C GLU A 58 7.79 1.47 -5.35
N PHE A 59 8.65 0.62 -4.81
CA PHE A 59 9.19 0.79 -3.47
C PHE A 59 10.58 1.41 -3.54
N SER A 60 10.91 2.25 -2.56
CA SER A 60 12.27 2.77 -2.38
C SER A 60 12.74 2.53 -0.95
N TYR A 61 13.98 2.02 -0.80
CA TYR A 61 14.64 1.87 0.49
C TYR A 61 16.14 2.17 0.35
N GLY A 62 16.63 3.18 1.08
CA GLY A 62 17.98 3.71 0.86
C GLY A 62 18.12 4.35 -0.52
N GLN A 63 19.00 3.80 -1.36
CA GLN A 63 19.19 4.23 -2.75
C GLN A 63 18.59 3.26 -3.76
N ASP A 64 18.09 2.13 -3.30
CA ASP A 64 17.56 1.07 -4.15
C ASP A 64 16.07 1.30 -4.42
N LYS A 65 15.65 0.97 -5.65
CA LYS A 65 14.28 1.02 -6.14
C LYS A 65 13.82 -0.36 -6.57
N TYR A 66 12.55 -0.67 -6.31
CA TYR A 66 11.98 -2.00 -6.52
C TYR A 66 10.60 -1.88 -7.16
N SER A 67 10.42 -2.51 -8.31
CA SER A 67 9.14 -2.57 -9.03
C SER A 67 8.91 -3.96 -9.63
N ASN A 68 7.73 -4.22 -10.15
CA ASN A 68 7.50 -5.42 -10.94
C ASN A 68 7.98 -5.17 -12.38
N LEU A 69 9.08 -5.82 -12.76
CA LEU A 69 9.74 -5.59 -14.04
C LEU A 69 8.94 -6.14 -15.23
N ASP A 70 8.01 -7.06 -15.02
CA ASP A 70 7.17 -7.63 -16.09
C ASP A 70 6.21 -6.59 -16.72
N HIS A 71 6.02 -5.44 -16.07
CA HIS A 71 5.14 -4.36 -16.53
C HIS A 71 5.88 -3.21 -17.23
N TRP A 72 7.20 -3.34 -17.44
CA TRP A 72 8.01 -2.30 -18.10
C TRP A 72 8.38 -2.72 -19.52
N ASP A 73 8.10 -1.86 -20.51
CA ASP A 73 8.56 -2.05 -21.89
C ASP A 73 10.09 -1.94 -22.01
N GLU A 74 10.70 -1.04 -21.24
CA GLU A 74 12.14 -0.88 -21.08
C GLU A 74 12.48 -0.83 -19.58
N ILE A 75 13.20 -1.84 -19.09
CA ILE A 75 13.60 -1.92 -17.67
C ILE A 75 14.66 -0.87 -17.38
N PRO A 76 14.43 0.06 -16.43
CA PRO A 76 15.45 1.02 -16.02
C PRO A 76 16.66 0.30 -15.41
N GLU A 77 17.90 0.79 -15.70
CA GLU A 77 19.14 0.11 -15.28
C GLU A 77 19.29 -0.05 -13.75
N GLU A 78 18.60 0.77 -12.96
CA GLU A 78 18.72 0.82 -11.50
C GLU A 78 17.55 0.13 -10.78
N GLU A 79 16.57 -0.40 -11.52
CA GLU A 79 15.40 -1.08 -10.93
C GLU A 79 15.70 -2.53 -10.55
N ILE A 80 15.22 -2.93 -9.37
CA ILE A 80 15.34 -4.27 -8.85
C ILE A 80 13.96 -4.95 -8.89
N ASP A 81 13.90 -6.19 -9.33
CA ASP A 81 12.66 -6.96 -9.40
C ASP A 81 12.09 -7.22 -7.99
N SER A 82 10.98 -6.57 -7.68
CA SER A 82 10.25 -6.67 -6.42
C SER A 82 9.68 -8.07 -6.14
N THR A 83 9.53 -8.91 -7.16
CA THR A 83 9.08 -10.29 -7.02
C THR A 83 10.17 -11.21 -6.46
N GLN A 84 11.44 -10.79 -6.54
CA GLN A 84 12.61 -11.57 -6.12
C GLN A 84 13.20 -11.13 -4.78
N VAL A 85 12.74 -10.00 -4.21
CA VAL A 85 13.26 -9.42 -2.97
C VAL A 85 12.21 -9.51 -1.87
N THR A 86 12.57 -10.16 -0.77
CA THR A 86 11.72 -10.25 0.43
C THR A 86 12.00 -9.13 1.41
N LEU A 87 11.05 -8.86 2.32
CA LEU A 87 11.27 -7.92 3.44
C LEU A 87 12.47 -8.33 4.30
N GLY A 88 12.75 -9.65 4.40
CA GLY A 88 13.92 -10.17 5.13
C GLY A 88 15.25 -9.86 4.45
N ASP A 89 15.27 -9.74 3.12
CA ASP A 89 16.47 -9.40 2.35
C ASP A 89 16.92 -7.95 2.56
N LEU A 90 16.02 -7.07 3.00
CA LEU A 90 16.29 -5.65 3.26
C LEU A 90 16.99 -5.39 4.62
N ASP A 91 17.14 -6.41 5.47
CA ASP A 91 17.75 -6.29 6.81
C ASP A 91 17.09 -5.19 7.70
N LEU A 92 15.78 -5.01 7.57
CA LEU A 92 15.01 -3.97 8.26
C LEU A 92 15.13 -4.06 9.78
N ILE A 93 15.18 -2.89 10.44
CA ILE A 93 15.10 -2.74 11.89
C ILE A 93 13.85 -1.93 12.30
N GLU A 94 13.47 -1.99 13.56
CA GLU A 94 12.38 -1.16 14.08
C GLU A 94 12.73 0.32 13.94
N GLY A 95 11.79 1.09 13.37
CA GLY A 95 11.94 2.50 13.05
C GLY A 95 12.33 2.79 11.60
N ASP A 96 12.73 1.77 10.82
CA ASP A 96 12.98 1.96 9.39
C ASP A 96 11.71 2.32 8.63
N GLU A 97 11.90 3.06 7.54
CA GLU A 97 10.82 3.48 6.66
C GLU A 97 11.19 3.18 5.20
N LEU A 98 10.24 2.58 4.47
CA LEU A 98 10.27 2.49 3.03
C LEU A 98 9.29 3.53 2.48
N THR A 99 9.60 4.07 1.30
CA THR A 99 8.61 4.79 0.50
C THR A 99 7.93 3.78 -0.43
N TYR A 100 6.62 3.87 -0.55
CA TYR A 100 5.83 3.14 -1.52
C TYR A 100 5.05 4.15 -2.34
N LEU A 101 5.31 4.18 -3.64
CA LEU A 101 4.62 5.01 -4.63
C LEU A 101 3.71 4.11 -5.46
N TYR A 102 2.46 4.49 -5.56
CA TYR A 102 1.45 3.83 -6.39
C TYR A 102 0.83 4.84 -7.33
N ASP A 103 0.63 4.46 -8.57
CA ASP A 103 0.14 5.31 -9.65
C ASP A 103 1.02 6.55 -9.87
N PHE A 104 1.85 6.50 -10.91
CA PHE A 104 2.77 7.61 -11.25
C PHE A 104 2.05 8.85 -11.79
N GLY A 105 0.76 8.74 -12.17
CA GLY A 105 -0.10 9.85 -12.54
C GLY A 105 -0.62 10.61 -11.33
N ASP A 106 -1.32 9.91 -10.44
CA ASP A 106 -1.89 10.45 -9.20
C ASP A 106 -0.87 10.63 -8.08
N ASN A 107 0.26 9.94 -8.18
CA ASN A 107 1.40 10.04 -7.26
C ASN A 107 1.01 9.74 -5.80
N TRP A 108 0.35 8.59 -5.57
CA TRP A 108 0.00 8.14 -4.23
C TRP A 108 1.23 7.67 -3.45
N GLU A 109 1.90 8.60 -2.80
CA GLU A 109 3.09 8.34 -2.00
C GLU A 109 2.71 7.89 -0.58
N HIS A 110 3.30 6.79 -0.11
CA HIS A 110 3.08 6.23 1.21
C HIS A 110 4.40 6.10 1.98
N THR A 111 4.30 6.27 3.30
CA THR A 111 5.34 5.81 4.21
C THR A 111 4.94 4.44 4.76
N VAL A 112 5.82 3.46 4.59
CA VAL A 112 5.72 2.11 5.18
C VAL A 112 6.73 2.02 6.31
N SER A 113 6.30 2.24 7.56
CA SER A 113 7.19 2.24 8.73
C SER A 113 7.17 0.91 9.47
N VAL A 114 8.36 0.40 9.81
CA VAL A 114 8.54 -0.82 10.62
C VAL A 114 8.33 -0.46 12.09
N GLN A 115 7.18 -0.81 12.65
CA GLN A 115 6.86 -0.47 14.04
C GLN A 115 7.40 -1.48 15.03
N LYS A 116 7.37 -2.78 14.67
CA LYS A 116 7.86 -3.88 15.51
C LYS A 116 8.38 -5.02 14.66
N ILE A 117 9.35 -5.73 15.18
CA ILE A 117 9.85 -6.99 14.63
C ILE A 117 9.69 -8.07 15.70
N LEU A 118 8.81 -9.04 15.44
CA LEU A 118 8.44 -10.08 16.37
C LEU A 118 9.07 -11.41 15.94
N ALA A 119 9.31 -12.28 16.91
CA ALA A 119 9.68 -13.67 16.61
C ALA A 119 8.53 -14.39 15.91
N GLN A 120 8.87 -15.36 15.05
CA GLN A 120 7.88 -16.22 14.44
C GLN A 120 7.10 -16.98 15.51
N ASP A 121 5.76 -16.93 15.45
CA ASP A 121 4.86 -17.59 16.33
C ASP A 121 3.64 -18.09 15.54
N ALA A 122 3.33 -19.37 15.65
CA ALA A 122 2.22 -20.01 14.95
C ALA A 122 0.82 -19.53 15.40
N SER A 123 0.75 -18.78 16.50
CA SER A 123 -0.53 -18.16 16.94
C SER A 123 -0.95 -16.97 16.06
N TYR A 124 -0.03 -16.40 15.28
CA TYR A 124 -0.37 -15.35 14.34
C TYR A 124 -0.90 -15.92 13.02
N HIS A 125 -2.07 -15.49 12.62
CA HIS A 125 -2.64 -15.78 11.30
C HIS A 125 -2.22 -14.67 10.32
N LEU A 126 -1.20 -14.94 9.50
CA LEU A 126 -0.59 -13.98 8.59
C LEU A 126 -0.98 -14.27 7.14
N PRO A 127 -1.02 -13.23 6.27
CA PRO A 127 -0.97 -11.80 6.61
C PRO A 127 -2.26 -11.35 7.31
N ALA A 128 -2.20 -10.21 8.03
CA ALA A 128 -3.37 -9.65 8.70
C ALA A 128 -3.35 -8.11 8.70
N CYS A 129 -4.52 -7.50 8.54
CA CYS A 129 -4.74 -6.09 8.85
C CYS A 129 -5.26 -5.97 10.29
N ILE A 130 -4.48 -5.35 11.16
CA ILE A 130 -4.77 -5.28 12.61
C ILE A 130 -5.16 -3.88 13.09
N GLY A 131 -5.34 -2.94 12.17
CA GLY A 131 -5.80 -1.59 12.48
C GLY A 131 -5.72 -0.67 11.28
N GLY A 132 -6.43 0.44 11.40
CA GLY A 132 -6.47 1.48 10.38
C GLY A 132 -7.33 2.64 10.81
N LYS A 133 -7.36 3.67 10.01
CA LYS A 133 -8.25 4.81 10.21
C LYS A 133 -8.55 5.46 8.86
N ARG A 134 -9.80 5.87 8.71
CA ARG A 134 -10.38 6.55 7.56
C ARG A 134 -10.44 5.68 6.30
N ASN A 135 -11.39 6.00 5.46
CA ASN A 135 -11.50 5.39 4.14
C ASN A 135 -10.33 5.83 3.26
N CYS A 136 -9.90 4.95 2.39
CA CYS A 136 -8.91 5.29 1.38
C CYS A 136 -9.56 6.18 0.32
N PRO A 137 -8.86 7.21 -0.21
CA PRO A 137 -9.34 7.93 -1.37
C PRO A 137 -9.70 6.96 -2.53
N PRO A 138 -10.72 7.26 -3.32
CA PRO A 138 -10.96 6.53 -4.56
C PRO A 138 -9.75 6.64 -5.51
N GLU A 139 -9.53 5.63 -6.35
CA GLU A 139 -8.55 5.72 -7.44
C GLU A 139 -8.96 6.78 -8.46
N ASP A 140 -8.00 7.25 -9.27
CA ASP A 140 -8.21 8.18 -10.38
C ASP A 140 -8.86 9.54 -9.99
N CYS A 141 -8.71 9.95 -8.73
CA CYS A 141 -9.24 11.23 -8.26
C CYS A 141 -8.25 12.41 -8.34
N GLY A 142 -7.06 12.21 -8.94
CA GLY A 142 -6.03 13.25 -9.09
C GLY A 142 -5.12 13.37 -7.87
N GLY A 143 -4.88 12.25 -7.18
CA GLY A 143 -4.00 12.17 -6.01
C GLY A 143 -4.53 12.92 -4.80
N VAL A 144 -3.63 13.26 -3.86
CA VAL A 144 -4.02 13.91 -2.60
C VAL A 144 -4.75 15.25 -2.84
N TYR A 145 -4.29 16.04 -3.81
CA TYR A 145 -4.90 17.34 -4.09
C TYR A 145 -6.28 17.19 -4.73
N GLY A 146 -6.38 16.36 -5.77
CA GLY A 146 -7.67 16.08 -6.43
C GLY A 146 -8.69 15.48 -5.46
N TYR A 147 -8.27 14.59 -4.56
CA TYR A 147 -9.14 14.07 -3.52
C TYR A 147 -9.76 15.16 -2.64
N TYR A 148 -8.97 16.15 -2.20
CA TYR A 148 -9.50 17.24 -1.41
C TYR A 148 -10.41 18.18 -2.22
N ASP A 149 -10.11 18.39 -3.51
CA ASP A 149 -10.97 19.17 -4.39
C ASP A 149 -12.32 18.46 -4.60
N VAL A 150 -12.30 17.14 -4.86
CA VAL A 150 -13.52 16.31 -4.93
C VAL A 150 -14.37 16.43 -3.67
N LEU A 151 -13.77 16.26 -2.47
CA LEU A 151 -14.49 16.37 -1.21
C LEU A 151 -15.07 17.80 -0.98
N LYS A 152 -14.35 18.82 -1.40
CA LYS A 152 -14.78 20.21 -1.30
C LYS A 152 -15.99 20.47 -2.20
N THR A 153 -15.91 20.08 -3.47
CA THR A 153 -17.00 20.24 -4.45
C THR A 153 -18.23 19.44 -4.05
N ALA A 154 -18.06 18.18 -3.63
CA ALA A 154 -19.17 17.37 -3.12
C ALA A 154 -19.76 17.88 -1.80
N GLY A 155 -19.02 18.67 -1.04
CA GLY A 155 -19.49 19.29 0.21
C GLY A 155 -20.18 20.64 0.04
N ASP A 156 -20.14 21.26 -1.14
CA ASP A 156 -20.72 22.59 -1.40
C ASP A 156 -21.91 22.51 -2.39
N PRO A 157 -23.16 22.54 -1.89
CA PRO A 157 -24.35 22.51 -2.77
C PRO A 157 -24.48 23.70 -3.75
N GLN A 158 -23.62 24.72 -3.63
CA GLN A 158 -23.60 25.83 -4.57
C GLN A 158 -22.53 25.69 -5.67
N ASP A 159 -21.68 24.66 -5.56
CA ASP A 159 -20.69 24.37 -6.59
C ASP A 159 -21.40 23.83 -7.86
N PRO A 160 -21.06 24.35 -9.05
CA PRO A 160 -21.69 23.89 -10.32
C PRO A 160 -21.51 22.38 -10.60
N GLU A 161 -20.44 21.77 -10.07
CA GLU A 161 -20.10 20.36 -10.26
C GLU A 161 -20.51 19.47 -9.07
N HIS A 162 -21.25 20.06 -8.09
CA HIS A 162 -21.67 19.33 -6.87
C HIS A 162 -22.37 18.01 -7.16
N ASP A 163 -23.43 18.05 -7.98
CA ASP A 163 -24.26 16.86 -8.25
C ASP A 163 -23.44 15.75 -8.93
N GLU A 164 -22.54 16.12 -9.83
CA GLU A 164 -21.62 15.18 -10.52
C GLU A 164 -20.65 14.52 -9.53
N MET A 165 -20.05 15.31 -8.64
CA MET A 165 -19.09 14.79 -7.65
C MET A 165 -19.78 13.92 -6.59
N VAL A 166 -21.00 14.27 -6.19
CA VAL A 166 -21.81 13.45 -5.27
C VAL A 166 -22.19 12.11 -5.93
N GLU A 167 -22.60 12.12 -7.21
CA GLU A 167 -22.89 10.90 -7.97
C GLU A 167 -21.64 10.04 -8.14
N TRP A 168 -20.48 10.64 -8.47
CA TRP A 168 -19.23 9.93 -8.63
C TRP A 168 -18.74 9.28 -7.33
N LEU A 169 -18.83 9.98 -6.19
CA LEU A 169 -18.46 9.43 -4.87
C LEU A 169 -19.41 8.32 -4.39
N GLY A 170 -20.69 8.37 -4.79
CA GLY A 170 -21.69 7.44 -4.32
C GLY A 170 -21.83 7.44 -2.79
N GLU A 171 -21.77 6.25 -2.19
CA GLU A 171 -21.86 6.07 -0.72
C GLU A 171 -20.51 6.27 0.02
N TYR A 172 -19.50 6.87 -0.63
CA TYR A 172 -18.19 7.06 -0.03
C TYR A 172 -18.25 7.97 1.19
N ASN A 173 -17.71 7.49 2.32
CA ASN A 173 -17.56 8.27 3.55
C ASN A 173 -16.08 8.29 3.96
N PRO A 174 -15.39 9.45 3.95
CA PRO A 174 -13.97 9.56 4.27
C PRO A 174 -13.60 9.17 5.70
N GLU A 175 -14.56 9.22 6.65
CA GLU A 175 -14.31 8.92 8.05
C GLU A 175 -14.41 7.41 8.38
N GLU A 176 -14.98 6.62 7.49
CA GLU A 176 -15.20 5.20 7.71
C GLU A 176 -13.91 4.39 7.53
N PHE A 177 -13.80 3.31 8.29
CA PHE A 177 -12.81 2.26 8.11
C PHE A 177 -13.37 0.95 8.64
N ASP A 178 -13.63 0.00 7.74
CA ASP A 178 -14.01 -1.36 8.11
C ASP A 178 -12.76 -2.24 8.22
N MET A 179 -12.35 -2.48 9.47
CA MET A 179 -11.18 -3.30 9.77
C MET A 179 -11.40 -4.78 9.40
N GLN A 180 -12.62 -5.31 9.53
CA GLN A 180 -12.90 -6.71 9.21
C GLN A 180 -12.82 -6.94 7.71
N LEU A 181 -13.37 -6.02 6.93
CA LEU A 181 -13.29 -6.05 5.48
C LEU A 181 -11.82 -5.92 5.00
N ALA A 182 -11.06 -4.97 5.55
CA ALA A 182 -9.65 -4.79 5.22
C ALA A 182 -8.82 -6.04 5.58
N ASP A 183 -9.04 -6.66 6.73
CA ASP A 183 -8.36 -7.89 7.15
C ASP A 183 -8.74 -9.07 6.23
N SER A 184 -10.01 -9.20 5.86
CA SER A 184 -10.47 -10.22 4.92
C SER A 184 -9.81 -10.07 3.55
N ARG A 185 -9.74 -8.85 3.01
CA ARG A 185 -9.05 -8.57 1.74
C ARG A 185 -7.56 -8.88 1.81
N VAL A 186 -6.88 -8.47 2.89
CA VAL A 186 -5.45 -8.75 3.11
C VAL A 186 -5.17 -10.25 3.17
N LYS A 187 -6.03 -11.05 3.78
CA LYS A 187 -5.89 -12.51 3.79
C LYS A 187 -6.03 -13.15 2.41
N ASN A 188 -6.79 -12.51 1.52
CA ASN A 188 -7.04 -12.95 0.15
C ASN A 188 -6.28 -12.10 -0.89
N TYR A 189 -5.20 -11.43 -0.51
CA TYR A 189 -4.44 -10.48 -1.35
C TYR A 189 -4.03 -11.04 -2.72
N LYS A 190 -3.86 -12.35 -2.85
CA LYS A 190 -3.53 -13.01 -4.12
C LYS A 190 -4.61 -12.90 -5.19
N GLU A 191 -5.84 -12.60 -4.79
CA GLU A 191 -6.93 -12.31 -5.74
C GLU A 191 -6.68 -10.98 -6.49
N MET A 192 -5.81 -10.10 -5.94
CA MET A 192 -5.41 -8.84 -6.56
C MET A 192 -4.43 -9.01 -7.75
N GLU A 193 -3.82 -10.20 -7.92
CA GLU A 193 -2.92 -10.48 -9.05
C GLU A 193 -3.67 -10.55 -10.40
N GLN A 194 -4.97 -10.70 -10.39
CA GLN A 194 -5.76 -10.73 -11.62
C GLN A 194 -6.20 -9.31 -11.97
N PRO A 195 -5.77 -8.76 -13.13
CA PRO A 195 -6.31 -7.47 -13.58
C PRO A 195 -7.81 -7.61 -13.81
N VAL A 196 -8.56 -6.65 -13.32
CA VAL A 196 -10.00 -6.51 -13.56
C VAL A 196 -10.26 -6.20 -15.03
#